data_605a318beeaec9ccad43d2cb9c7bcb15
#
_entry.id   605a318beeaec9ccad43d2cb9c7bcb15
#
_cell.length_a   1.000
_cell.length_b   1.000
_cell.length_c   1.000
_cell.angle_alpha   90.00
_cell.angle_beta   90.00
_cell.angle_gamma   90.00
#
_symmetry.space_group_name_H-M   'P 1'
#
loop_
_entity.id
_entity.type
_entity.pdbx_description
1 polymer ?
#
loop_
_entity_poly.entity_id
_entity_poly.type
_entity_poly.pdbx_seq_one_letter_code
_entity_poly.pdbx_strand_id
1 'polypeptide(L)'
;MPSSKTPDRLAGDDALARGAWSEARDAFDADLRRRETPEALEGLALAAWWLDLADQVFDSRERAYRLYLAGDEPRGAARVAVWLGWDYWAFRGEPAVANGWLQRARRLLEDQPPCAERAWLDVREGSFLLLEEGDPERALVLAANGIRVARDVGHVDYEMLGRAVQGLSLVTSGAVAEGMRGLDEVNAAVVAGELTDLVAIGLSCCYMINACERVRDYDRAVQWCTRLKAFSAKWGLRPLFAVCRTQYASICLWRGGWLEAEQELNAASQELSASRPAMTGDALVRLAELRRRQGRLIDAGDLLEQAGQQGLALLGRAELAFDRNDSRGAAEQAARYLRHVPTANRTERAAGLDLVVRALTDLADRDGAKTALAELSSIATVVATAPLRAAASFAAGYAALGEGESDAARQHLEDAVDLFVQSGAPFEVARARTELARALAALERFDAAAEEFRRAIALFAELKAGHEEARALRFLDALPPAEAGSGETSPAGKPETSPSAAENCGLTRREIEVLRLVAAGLSNQMLGERLFLSEHTVHRHVANIMNKLSVSTRAAAVAQAARLGLLA
;
A
#
# COMPACT_ATOMS: atom_id res chain seq x y z
N MET A 1 -18.24 -31.51 -37.70
CA MET A 1 -17.80 -30.41 -38.55
C MET A 1 -17.79 -29.17 -37.68
N PRO A 2 -16.71 -28.36 -37.61
CA PRO A 2 -16.80 -27.10 -36.90
C PRO A 2 -17.89 -26.25 -37.54
N SER A 3 -18.87 -25.84 -36.75
CA SER A 3 -19.97 -24.96 -37.18
C SER A 3 -19.32 -23.65 -37.65
N SER A 4 -19.51 -23.26 -38.93
CA SER A 4 -19.03 -21.99 -39.43
C SER A 4 -19.70 -20.88 -38.61
N LYS A 5 -18.88 -19.97 -38.03
CA LYS A 5 -19.40 -18.81 -37.28
C LYS A 5 -20.33 -18.00 -38.16
N THR A 6 -21.45 -17.53 -37.62
CA THR A 6 -22.39 -16.63 -38.31
C THR A 6 -21.70 -15.26 -38.52
N PRO A 7 -22.20 -14.44 -39.48
CA PRO A 7 -21.70 -13.07 -39.68
C PRO A 7 -21.82 -12.21 -38.40
N ASP A 8 -22.93 -12.34 -37.64
CA ASP A 8 -23.15 -11.59 -36.40
C ASP A 8 -22.20 -12.05 -35.32
N ARG A 9 -21.89 -13.37 -35.23
CA ARG A 9 -20.87 -13.90 -34.32
C ARG A 9 -19.49 -13.34 -34.63
N LEU A 10 -19.10 -13.30 -35.91
CA LEU A 10 -17.81 -12.72 -36.32
C LEU A 10 -17.75 -11.23 -36.01
N ALA A 11 -18.84 -10.48 -36.24
CA ALA A 11 -18.94 -9.08 -35.88
C ALA A 11 -18.81 -8.86 -34.35
N GLY A 12 -19.42 -9.72 -33.55
CA GLY A 12 -19.32 -9.70 -32.08
C GLY A 12 -17.89 -9.94 -31.60
N ASP A 13 -17.22 -10.98 -32.13
CA ASP A 13 -15.84 -11.31 -31.80
C ASP A 13 -14.88 -10.14 -32.17
N ASP A 14 -15.07 -9.53 -33.35
CA ASP A 14 -14.28 -8.38 -33.79
C ASP A 14 -14.55 -7.13 -32.92
N ALA A 15 -15.78 -6.88 -32.52
CA ALA A 15 -16.12 -5.80 -31.62
C ALA A 15 -15.52 -5.98 -30.23
N LEU A 16 -15.52 -7.21 -29.67
CA LEU A 16 -14.81 -7.54 -28.42
C LEU A 16 -13.32 -7.24 -28.54
N ALA A 17 -12.69 -7.66 -29.63
CA ALA A 17 -11.25 -7.46 -29.86
C ALA A 17 -10.87 -5.96 -29.96
N ARG A 18 -11.81 -5.09 -30.33
CA ARG A 18 -11.64 -3.62 -30.42
C ARG A 18 -12.05 -2.88 -29.15
N GLY A 19 -12.61 -3.56 -28.14
CA GLY A 19 -13.18 -2.93 -26.95
C GLY A 19 -14.50 -2.17 -27.23
N ALA A 20 -15.19 -2.48 -28.32
CA ALA A 20 -16.47 -1.88 -28.70
C ALA A 20 -17.64 -2.65 -28.03
N TRP A 21 -17.71 -2.56 -26.69
CA TRP A 21 -18.55 -3.42 -25.86
C TRP A 21 -20.04 -3.39 -26.20
N SER A 22 -20.58 -2.20 -26.49
CA SER A 22 -21.99 -2.07 -26.89
C SER A 22 -22.27 -2.71 -28.24
N GLU A 23 -21.37 -2.54 -29.22
CA GLU A 23 -21.48 -3.19 -30.54
C GLU A 23 -21.37 -4.71 -30.40
N ALA A 24 -20.45 -5.19 -29.56
CA ALA A 24 -20.29 -6.62 -29.28
C ALA A 24 -21.56 -7.21 -28.69
N ARG A 25 -22.14 -6.57 -27.66
CA ARG A 25 -23.41 -6.98 -27.05
C ARG A 25 -24.50 -7.09 -28.08
N ASP A 26 -24.71 -6.04 -28.89
CA ASP A 26 -25.78 -6.00 -29.87
C ASP A 26 -25.63 -7.07 -30.98
N ALA A 27 -24.38 -7.36 -31.40
CA ALA A 27 -24.05 -8.41 -32.34
C ALA A 27 -24.31 -9.81 -31.78
N PHE A 28 -23.90 -10.09 -30.54
CA PHE A 28 -24.19 -11.39 -29.91
C PHE A 28 -25.68 -11.57 -29.62
N ASP A 29 -26.40 -10.54 -29.22
CA ASP A 29 -27.86 -10.57 -29.10
C ASP A 29 -28.55 -10.89 -30.43
N ALA A 30 -28.05 -10.37 -31.55
CA ALA A 30 -28.56 -10.70 -32.88
C ALA A 30 -28.27 -12.16 -33.27
N ASP A 31 -27.08 -12.68 -32.94
CA ASP A 31 -26.72 -14.07 -33.19
C ASP A 31 -27.61 -15.03 -32.37
N LEU A 32 -27.83 -14.75 -31.11
CA LEU A 32 -28.64 -15.54 -30.18
C LEU A 32 -30.12 -15.60 -30.56
N ARG A 33 -30.66 -14.55 -31.21
CA ARG A 33 -32.03 -14.58 -31.77
C ARG A 33 -32.20 -15.59 -32.91
N ARG A 34 -31.13 -15.93 -33.62
CA ARG A 34 -31.14 -16.95 -34.68
C ARG A 34 -30.95 -18.34 -34.12
N ARG A 35 -29.96 -18.48 -33.23
CA ARG A 35 -29.63 -19.74 -32.59
C ARG A 35 -28.93 -19.50 -31.27
N GLU A 36 -29.43 -20.09 -30.23
CA GLU A 36 -28.76 -20.08 -28.93
C GLU A 36 -27.57 -21.03 -28.94
N THR A 37 -26.37 -20.50 -28.71
CA THR A 37 -25.13 -21.26 -28.56
C THR A 37 -24.39 -20.81 -27.32
N PRO A 38 -23.69 -21.72 -26.61
CA PRO A 38 -23.02 -21.36 -25.38
C PRO A 38 -21.89 -20.35 -25.60
N GLU A 39 -21.20 -20.40 -26.76
CA GLU A 39 -20.13 -19.47 -27.06
C GLU A 39 -20.67 -18.05 -27.38
N ALA A 40 -21.84 -17.90 -27.99
CA ALA A 40 -22.47 -16.59 -28.20
C ALA A 40 -22.90 -16.00 -26.86
N LEU A 41 -23.40 -16.81 -25.95
CA LEU A 41 -23.71 -16.41 -24.58
C LEU A 41 -22.47 -15.99 -23.80
N GLU A 42 -21.32 -16.67 -23.95
CA GLU A 42 -20.05 -16.24 -23.36
C GLU A 42 -19.60 -14.87 -23.90
N GLY A 43 -19.70 -14.67 -25.23
CA GLY A 43 -19.37 -13.37 -25.83
C GLY A 43 -20.28 -12.25 -25.34
N LEU A 44 -21.61 -12.51 -25.26
CA LEU A 44 -22.57 -11.58 -24.68
C LEU A 44 -22.25 -11.26 -23.22
N ALA A 45 -21.97 -12.29 -22.42
CA ALA A 45 -21.63 -12.13 -21.01
C ALA A 45 -20.34 -11.30 -20.82
N LEU A 46 -19.33 -11.48 -21.69
CA LEU A 46 -18.10 -10.69 -21.62
C LEU A 46 -18.35 -9.23 -22.00
N ALA A 47 -19.13 -8.95 -23.05
CA ALA A 47 -19.53 -7.59 -23.41
C ALA A 47 -20.34 -6.91 -22.28
N ALA A 48 -21.31 -7.63 -21.71
CA ALA A 48 -22.12 -7.17 -20.58
C ALA A 48 -21.27 -6.90 -19.33
N TRP A 49 -20.22 -7.71 -19.08
CA TRP A 49 -19.29 -7.54 -17.97
C TRP A 49 -18.53 -6.21 -18.05
N TRP A 50 -18.07 -5.85 -19.24
CA TRP A 50 -17.39 -4.55 -19.46
C TRP A 50 -18.35 -3.36 -19.42
N LEU A 51 -19.65 -3.59 -19.63
CA LEU A 51 -20.71 -2.58 -19.53
C LEU A 51 -21.34 -2.52 -18.13
N ASP A 52 -20.88 -3.31 -17.17
CA ASP A 52 -21.42 -3.44 -15.81
C ASP A 52 -22.91 -3.85 -15.75
N LEU A 53 -23.38 -4.64 -16.73
CA LEU A 53 -24.75 -5.15 -16.82
C LEU A 53 -24.89 -6.51 -16.09
N ALA A 54 -24.87 -6.48 -14.75
CA ALA A 54 -24.77 -7.66 -13.89
C ALA A 54 -25.85 -8.72 -14.23
N ASP A 55 -27.11 -8.35 -14.36
CA ASP A 55 -28.19 -9.30 -14.64
C ASP A 55 -27.98 -10.05 -15.97
N GLN A 56 -27.51 -9.32 -17.00
CA GLN A 56 -27.19 -9.93 -18.29
C GLN A 56 -25.98 -10.84 -18.22
N VAL A 57 -24.98 -10.49 -17.39
CA VAL A 57 -23.81 -11.35 -17.14
C VAL A 57 -24.26 -12.69 -16.54
N PHE A 58 -25.04 -12.66 -15.46
CA PHE A 58 -25.48 -13.87 -14.78
C PHE A 58 -26.38 -14.73 -15.67
N ASP A 59 -27.42 -14.13 -16.29
CA ASP A 59 -28.33 -14.88 -17.19
C ASP A 59 -27.56 -15.58 -18.31
N SER A 60 -26.69 -14.84 -19.00
CA SER A 60 -25.95 -15.38 -20.13
C SER A 60 -24.99 -16.49 -19.70
N ARG A 61 -24.26 -16.33 -18.59
CA ARG A 61 -23.29 -17.34 -18.13
C ARG A 61 -23.98 -18.59 -17.57
N GLU A 62 -25.07 -18.45 -16.82
CA GLU A 62 -25.82 -19.60 -16.33
C GLU A 62 -26.45 -20.41 -17.48
N ARG A 63 -26.91 -19.74 -18.53
CA ARG A 63 -27.41 -20.42 -19.74
C ARG A 63 -26.29 -21.10 -20.50
N ALA A 64 -25.15 -20.43 -20.71
CA ALA A 64 -23.98 -21.02 -21.35
C ALA A 64 -23.51 -22.26 -20.61
N TYR A 65 -23.40 -22.18 -19.26
CA TYR A 65 -23.04 -23.32 -18.42
C TYR A 65 -23.95 -24.53 -18.61
N ARG A 66 -25.28 -24.30 -18.61
CA ARG A 66 -26.27 -25.38 -18.83
C ARG A 66 -26.15 -26.02 -20.22
N LEU A 67 -25.91 -25.18 -21.25
CA LEU A 67 -25.76 -25.70 -22.62
C LEU A 67 -24.48 -26.50 -22.79
N TYR A 68 -23.35 -26.09 -22.22
CA TYR A 68 -22.10 -26.85 -22.23
C TYR A 68 -22.27 -28.19 -21.52
N LEU A 69 -22.96 -28.22 -20.39
CA LEU A 69 -23.24 -29.50 -19.70
C LEU A 69 -24.14 -30.42 -20.52
N ALA A 70 -25.18 -29.88 -21.17
CA ALA A 70 -26.08 -30.66 -22.03
C ALA A 70 -25.37 -31.17 -23.31
N GLY A 71 -24.34 -30.45 -23.76
CA GLY A 71 -23.50 -30.83 -24.90
C GLY A 71 -22.34 -31.77 -24.57
N ASP A 72 -22.19 -32.19 -23.31
CA ASP A 72 -21.02 -32.95 -22.81
C ASP A 72 -19.67 -32.28 -23.08
N GLU A 73 -19.63 -30.93 -22.89
CA GLU A 73 -18.46 -30.10 -23.05
C GLU A 73 -17.92 -29.59 -21.70
N PRO A 74 -17.26 -30.48 -20.92
CA PRO A 74 -16.84 -30.15 -19.54
C PRO A 74 -15.87 -28.99 -19.46
N ARG A 75 -14.99 -28.75 -20.47
CA ARG A 75 -14.05 -27.63 -20.50
C ARG A 75 -14.77 -26.29 -20.62
N GLY A 76 -15.74 -26.17 -21.55
CA GLY A 76 -16.56 -24.97 -21.69
C GLY A 76 -17.36 -24.68 -20.43
N ALA A 77 -18.00 -25.71 -19.85
CA ALA A 77 -18.71 -25.58 -18.57
C ALA A 77 -17.80 -25.12 -17.43
N ALA A 78 -16.57 -25.67 -17.34
CA ALA A 78 -15.60 -25.27 -16.32
C ALA A 78 -15.15 -23.83 -16.49
N ARG A 79 -14.84 -23.38 -17.71
CA ARG A 79 -14.48 -22.00 -18.00
C ARG A 79 -15.55 -21.02 -17.54
N VAL A 80 -16.81 -21.30 -17.86
CA VAL A 80 -17.95 -20.46 -17.44
C VAL A 80 -18.15 -20.53 -15.93
N ALA A 81 -17.95 -21.69 -15.28
CA ALA A 81 -18.05 -21.81 -13.83
C ALA A 81 -16.99 -20.95 -13.11
N VAL A 82 -15.75 -20.87 -13.61
CA VAL A 82 -14.72 -19.96 -13.05
C VAL A 82 -15.16 -18.51 -13.14
N TRP A 83 -15.74 -18.10 -14.27
CA TRP A 83 -16.30 -16.77 -14.41
C TRP A 83 -17.46 -16.49 -13.47
N LEU A 84 -18.40 -17.42 -13.31
CA LEU A 84 -19.50 -17.29 -12.35
C LEU A 84 -18.97 -17.12 -10.92
N GLY A 85 -17.93 -17.86 -10.55
CA GLY A 85 -17.26 -17.68 -9.26
C GLY A 85 -16.77 -16.24 -9.07
N TRP A 86 -16.08 -15.70 -10.06
CA TRP A 86 -15.62 -14.31 -10.04
C TRP A 86 -16.78 -13.31 -9.99
N ASP A 87 -17.85 -13.52 -10.76
CA ASP A 87 -18.98 -12.60 -10.83
C ASP A 87 -19.78 -12.56 -9.53
N TYR A 88 -20.02 -13.71 -8.89
CA TYR A 88 -20.67 -13.76 -7.58
C TYR A 88 -19.88 -13.01 -6.52
N TRP A 89 -18.55 -13.10 -6.57
CA TRP A 89 -17.70 -12.33 -5.67
C TRP A 89 -17.72 -10.82 -6.01
N ALA A 90 -17.47 -10.46 -7.25
CA ALA A 90 -17.26 -9.06 -7.65
C ALA A 90 -18.55 -8.22 -7.68
N PHE A 91 -19.68 -8.78 -8.16
CA PHE A 91 -20.95 -8.05 -8.26
C PHE A 91 -21.81 -8.18 -7.00
N ARG A 92 -21.80 -9.35 -6.34
CA ARG A 92 -22.72 -9.63 -5.23
C ARG A 92 -22.05 -9.72 -3.86
N GLY A 93 -20.72 -9.85 -3.79
CA GLY A 93 -20.01 -10.03 -2.53
C GLY A 93 -20.36 -11.35 -1.83
N GLU A 94 -20.55 -12.43 -2.61
CA GLU A 94 -20.94 -13.76 -2.14
C GLU A 94 -19.77 -14.76 -2.23
N PRO A 95 -18.73 -14.67 -1.38
CA PRO A 95 -17.52 -15.49 -1.49
C PRO A 95 -17.80 -17.00 -1.34
N ALA A 96 -18.79 -17.38 -0.53
CA ALA A 96 -19.16 -18.79 -0.39
C ALA A 96 -19.73 -19.37 -1.68
N VAL A 97 -20.56 -18.61 -2.40
CA VAL A 97 -21.12 -19.01 -3.70
C VAL A 97 -20.02 -19.04 -4.75
N ALA A 98 -19.14 -18.03 -4.75
CA ALA A 98 -17.97 -17.98 -5.61
C ALA A 98 -17.10 -19.23 -5.47
N ASN A 99 -16.78 -19.62 -4.23
CA ASN A 99 -16.02 -20.84 -3.95
C ASN A 99 -16.74 -22.10 -4.44
N GLY A 100 -18.07 -22.18 -4.27
CA GLY A 100 -18.87 -23.29 -4.80
C GLY A 100 -18.71 -23.47 -6.32
N TRP A 101 -18.68 -22.37 -7.07
CA TRP A 101 -18.46 -22.41 -8.52
C TRP A 101 -17.04 -22.81 -8.89
N LEU A 102 -16.02 -22.35 -8.17
CA LEU A 102 -14.63 -22.77 -8.38
C LEU A 102 -14.45 -24.27 -8.13
N GLN A 103 -15.05 -24.82 -7.05
CA GLN A 103 -15.04 -26.26 -6.79
C GLN A 103 -15.79 -27.04 -7.88
N ARG A 104 -16.86 -26.48 -8.44
CA ARG A 104 -17.58 -27.07 -9.56
C ARG A 104 -16.71 -27.15 -10.82
N ALA A 105 -16.00 -26.07 -11.14
CA ALA A 105 -15.04 -26.03 -12.24
C ALA A 105 -13.93 -27.08 -12.06
N ARG A 106 -13.40 -27.21 -10.84
CA ARG A 106 -12.35 -28.17 -10.50
C ARG A 106 -12.79 -29.61 -10.78
N ARG A 107 -14.01 -30.01 -10.38
CA ARG A 107 -14.57 -31.31 -10.67
C ARG A 107 -14.72 -31.60 -12.17
N LEU A 108 -15.18 -30.62 -12.93
CA LEU A 108 -15.36 -30.76 -14.38
C LEU A 108 -14.05 -30.98 -15.13
N LEU A 109 -12.93 -30.54 -14.55
CA LEU A 109 -11.59 -30.66 -15.13
C LEU A 109 -10.77 -31.81 -14.54
N GLU A 110 -11.31 -32.59 -13.58
CA GLU A 110 -10.57 -33.63 -12.87
C GLU A 110 -9.97 -34.67 -13.83
N ASP A 111 -10.80 -35.16 -14.76
CA ASP A 111 -10.42 -36.22 -15.73
C ASP A 111 -9.99 -35.63 -17.11
N GLN A 112 -9.86 -34.29 -17.20
CA GLN A 112 -9.43 -33.66 -18.44
C GLN A 112 -7.89 -33.61 -18.56
N PRO A 113 -7.33 -33.85 -19.76
CA PRO A 113 -5.92 -33.63 -20.01
C PRO A 113 -5.59 -32.13 -19.80
N PRO A 114 -4.29 -31.78 -19.59
CA PRO A 114 -3.88 -30.40 -19.43
C PRO A 114 -4.50 -29.48 -20.49
N CYS A 115 -5.13 -28.40 -20.05
CA CYS A 115 -5.88 -27.47 -20.91
C CYS A 115 -5.82 -26.06 -20.36
N ALA A 116 -6.13 -25.07 -21.19
CA ALA A 116 -6.12 -23.65 -20.81
C ALA A 116 -7.13 -23.35 -19.66
N GLU A 117 -8.25 -24.03 -19.66
CA GLU A 117 -9.28 -23.88 -18.61
C GLU A 117 -8.76 -24.31 -17.23
N ARG A 118 -7.85 -25.28 -17.17
CA ARG A 118 -7.20 -25.68 -15.90
C ARG A 118 -6.24 -24.60 -15.42
N ALA A 119 -5.45 -24.03 -16.32
CA ALA A 119 -4.58 -22.89 -15.98
C ALA A 119 -5.40 -21.70 -15.49
N TRP A 120 -6.49 -21.37 -16.20
CA TRP A 120 -7.41 -20.32 -15.82
C TRP A 120 -8.00 -20.53 -14.42
N LEU A 121 -8.51 -21.75 -14.12
CA LEU A 121 -9.02 -22.09 -12.80
C LEU A 121 -7.97 -21.87 -11.71
N ASP A 122 -6.77 -22.46 -11.87
CA ASP A 122 -5.74 -22.40 -10.82
C ASP A 122 -5.27 -20.95 -10.58
N VAL A 123 -5.11 -20.15 -11.63
CA VAL A 123 -4.75 -18.73 -11.51
C VAL A 123 -5.85 -17.92 -10.84
N ARG A 124 -7.13 -18.16 -11.20
CA ARG A 124 -8.25 -17.40 -10.63
C ARG A 124 -8.53 -17.78 -9.18
N GLU A 125 -8.44 -19.06 -8.85
CA GLU A 125 -8.55 -19.54 -7.46
C GLU A 125 -7.39 -19.01 -6.60
N GLY A 126 -6.16 -18.99 -7.14
CA GLY A 126 -5.02 -18.35 -6.50
C GLY A 126 -5.24 -16.85 -6.25
N SER A 127 -5.83 -16.14 -7.22
CA SER A 127 -6.22 -14.73 -7.05
C SER A 127 -7.25 -14.55 -5.94
N PHE A 128 -8.26 -15.41 -5.88
CA PHE A 128 -9.31 -15.38 -4.85
C PHE A 128 -8.73 -15.61 -3.45
N LEU A 129 -7.89 -16.63 -3.29
CA LEU A 129 -7.21 -16.90 -2.01
C LEU A 129 -6.36 -15.73 -1.54
N LEU A 130 -5.65 -15.08 -2.47
CA LEU A 130 -4.79 -13.95 -2.13
C LEU A 130 -5.57 -12.70 -1.73
N LEU A 131 -6.63 -12.37 -2.48
CA LEU A 131 -7.36 -11.11 -2.33
C LEU A 131 -8.46 -11.17 -1.28
N GLU A 132 -9.13 -12.33 -1.13
CA GLU A 132 -10.26 -12.51 -0.21
C GLU A 132 -9.83 -13.16 1.11
N GLU A 133 -9.06 -14.25 1.04
CA GLU A 133 -8.60 -14.97 2.24
C GLU A 133 -7.26 -14.42 2.78
N GLY A 134 -6.55 -13.59 2.01
CA GLY A 134 -5.25 -13.04 2.37
C GLY A 134 -4.15 -14.09 2.49
N ASP A 135 -4.28 -15.26 1.84
CA ASP A 135 -3.37 -16.41 1.94
C ASP A 135 -2.38 -16.46 0.76
N PRO A 136 -1.18 -15.86 0.90
CA PRO A 136 -0.19 -15.84 -0.15
C PRO A 136 0.45 -17.22 -0.40
N GLU A 137 0.52 -18.10 0.61
CA GLU A 137 1.20 -19.39 0.47
C GLU A 137 0.39 -20.33 -0.43
N ARG A 138 -0.91 -20.47 -0.17
CA ARG A 138 -1.79 -21.27 -1.04
C ARG A 138 -1.92 -20.64 -2.42
N ALA A 139 -1.97 -19.32 -2.52
CA ALA A 139 -1.99 -18.60 -3.79
C ALA A 139 -0.74 -18.89 -4.63
N LEU A 140 0.47 -18.92 -4.03
CA LEU A 140 1.72 -19.27 -4.69
C LEU A 140 1.69 -20.68 -5.30
N VAL A 141 1.16 -21.65 -4.58
CA VAL A 141 1.05 -23.03 -5.08
C VAL A 141 0.16 -23.10 -6.31
N LEU A 142 -1.01 -22.46 -6.27
CA LEU A 142 -1.94 -22.44 -7.39
C LEU A 142 -1.39 -21.63 -8.58
N ALA A 143 -0.79 -20.49 -8.34
CA ALA A 143 -0.15 -19.68 -9.38
C ALA A 143 0.95 -20.46 -10.09
N ALA A 144 1.82 -21.16 -9.35
CA ALA A 144 2.88 -21.99 -9.94
C ALA A 144 2.33 -23.12 -10.80
N ASN A 145 1.25 -23.79 -10.34
CA ASN A 145 0.60 -24.84 -11.14
C ASN A 145 -0.06 -24.25 -12.40
N GLY A 146 -0.79 -23.13 -12.28
CA GLY A 146 -1.41 -22.44 -13.40
C GLY A 146 -0.39 -21.99 -14.45
N ILE A 147 0.74 -21.42 -14.03
CA ILE A 147 1.87 -21.04 -14.91
C ILE A 147 2.40 -22.26 -15.67
N ARG A 148 2.64 -23.38 -14.97
CA ARG A 148 3.15 -24.60 -15.60
C ARG A 148 2.16 -25.11 -16.65
N VAL A 149 0.88 -25.25 -16.30
CA VAL A 149 -0.15 -25.73 -17.23
C VAL A 149 -0.31 -24.79 -18.43
N ALA A 150 -0.35 -23.47 -18.19
CA ALA A 150 -0.47 -22.48 -19.26
C ALA A 150 0.69 -22.59 -20.26
N ARG A 151 1.91 -22.76 -19.75
CA ARG A 151 3.11 -22.95 -20.58
C ARG A 151 3.06 -24.25 -21.38
N ASP A 152 2.65 -25.36 -20.75
CA ASP A 152 2.55 -26.67 -21.41
C ASP A 152 1.55 -26.66 -22.59
N VAL A 153 0.49 -25.83 -22.49
CA VAL A 153 -0.52 -25.68 -23.56
C VAL A 153 -0.31 -24.45 -24.46
N GLY A 154 0.76 -23.67 -24.23
CA GLY A 154 1.11 -22.49 -25.04
C GLY A 154 0.20 -21.27 -24.87
N HIS A 155 -0.44 -21.09 -23.70
CA HIS A 155 -1.37 -19.98 -23.44
C HIS A 155 -0.67 -18.83 -22.69
N VAL A 156 -0.10 -17.89 -23.45
CA VAL A 156 0.73 -16.79 -22.93
C VAL A 156 -0.01 -15.91 -21.92
N ASP A 157 -1.25 -15.49 -22.23
CA ASP A 157 -2.03 -14.60 -21.35
C ASP A 157 -2.24 -15.20 -19.94
N TYR A 158 -2.53 -16.50 -19.85
CA TYR A 158 -2.73 -17.14 -18.55
C TYR A 158 -1.41 -17.44 -17.82
N GLU A 159 -0.32 -17.69 -18.57
CA GLU A 159 1.01 -17.78 -17.98
C GLU A 159 1.39 -16.44 -17.32
N MET A 160 1.24 -15.33 -18.04
CA MET A 160 1.58 -13.99 -17.53
C MET A 160 0.67 -13.57 -16.37
N LEU A 161 -0.64 -13.83 -16.44
CA LEU A 161 -1.53 -13.58 -15.32
C LEU A 161 -1.14 -14.42 -14.08
N GLY A 162 -0.77 -15.68 -14.26
CA GLY A 162 -0.26 -16.53 -13.18
C GLY A 162 1.01 -15.95 -12.54
N ARG A 163 1.94 -15.44 -13.35
CA ARG A 163 3.15 -14.73 -12.88
C ARG A 163 2.81 -13.45 -12.12
N ALA A 164 1.75 -12.73 -12.51
CA ALA A 164 1.29 -11.55 -11.77
C ALA A 164 0.74 -11.93 -10.38
N VAL A 165 -0.06 -13.00 -10.29
CA VAL A 165 -0.54 -13.55 -9.01
C VAL A 165 0.63 -14.02 -8.14
N GLN A 166 1.60 -14.73 -8.73
CA GLN A 166 2.82 -15.16 -8.05
C GLN A 166 3.60 -13.97 -7.50
N GLY A 167 3.79 -12.92 -8.31
CA GLY A 167 4.51 -11.71 -7.92
C GLY A 167 3.85 -11.00 -6.75
N LEU A 168 2.52 -10.80 -6.79
CA LEU A 168 1.79 -10.19 -5.69
C LEU A 168 1.82 -11.08 -4.43
N SER A 169 1.73 -12.40 -4.56
CA SER A 169 1.83 -13.33 -3.43
C SER A 169 3.21 -13.26 -2.75
N LEU A 170 4.29 -13.19 -3.55
CA LEU A 170 5.66 -13.00 -3.05
C LEU A 170 5.80 -11.67 -2.29
N VAL A 171 5.28 -10.57 -2.83
CA VAL A 171 5.27 -9.27 -2.14
C VAL A 171 4.52 -9.38 -0.82
N THR A 172 3.34 -9.99 -0.83
CA THR A 172 2.49 -10.16 0.36
C THR A 172 3.18 -10.96 1.46
N SER A 173 3.92 -12.02 1.09
CA SER A 173 4.69 -12.84 2.03
C SER A 173 6.02 -12.23 2.48
N GLY A 174 6.46 -11.12 1.85
CA GLY A 174 7.67 -10.39 2.22
C GLY A 174 8.86 -10.59 1.27
N ALA A 175 8.78 -11.45 0.27
CA ALA A 175 9.81 -11.60 -0.77
C ALA A 175 9.70 -10.47 -1.83
N VAL A 176 9.76 -9.21 -1.35
CA VAL A 176 9.40 -8.01 -2.11
C VAL A 176 10.23 -7.84 -3.38
N ALA A 177 11.55 -7.99 -3.29
CA ALA A 177 12.43 -7.75 -4.44
C ALA A 177 12.17 -8.75 -5.59
N GLU A 178 11.86 -10.00 -5.27
CA GLU A 178 11.54 -11.04 -6.23
C GLU A 178 10.15 -10.80 -6.85
N GLY A 179 9.14 -10.58 -6.00
CA GLY A 179 7.77 -10.35 -6.44
C GLY A 179 7.65 -9.12 -7.33
N MET A 180 8.30 -8.01 -6.98
CA MET A 180 8.27 -6.78 -7.78
C MET A 180 8.98 -6.95 -9.13
N ARG A 181 10.11 -7.68 -9.20
CA ARG A 181 10.75 -8.00 -10.50
C ARG A 181 9.83 -8.80 -11.42
N GLY A 182 9.14 -9.81 -10.88
CA GLY A 182 8.18 -10.60 -11.65
C GLY A 182 7.01 -9.76 -12.17
N LEU A 183 6.48 -8.85 -11.34
CA LEU A 183 5.43 -7.93 -11.75
C LEU A 183 5.89 -6.92 -12.80
N ASP A 184 7.11 -6.40 -12.71
CA ASP A 184 7.69 -5.52 -13.73
C ASP A 184 7.83 -6.24 -15.08
N GLU A 185 8.29 -7.51 -15.08
CA GLU A 185 8.39 -8.36 -16.29
C GLU A 185 7.03 -8.52 -16.96
N VAL A 186 5.99 -8.90 -16.19
CA VAL A 186 4.62 -9.07 -16.71
C VAL A 186 4.10 -7.77 -17.32
N ASN A 187 4.27 -6.64 -16.63
CA ASN A 187 3.75 -5.35 -17.11
C ASN A 187 4.57 -4.83 -18.30
N ALA A 188 5.84 -5.19 -18.45
CA ALA A 188 6.63 -4.93 -19.64
C ALA A 188 6.07 -5.72 -20.85
N ALA A 189 5.72 -7.00 -20.68
CA ALA A 189 5.07 -7.81 -21.71
C ALA A 189 3.69 -7.23 -22.12
N VAL A 190 2.90 -6.71 -21.17
CA VAL A 190 1.67 -5.98 -21.46
C VAL A 190 1.94 -4.77 -22.36
N VAL A 191 2.92 -3.94 -22.02
CA VAL A 191 3.25 -2.73 -22.80
C VAL A 191 3.84 -3.09 -24.18
N ALA A 192 4.56 -4.20 -24.28
CA ALA A 192 5.09 -4.73 -25.54
C ALA A 192 3.98 -5.28 -26.47
N GLY A 193 2.76 -5.50 -25.95
CA GLY A 193 1.65 -6.06 -26.73
C GLY A 193 1.72 -7.58 -26.91
N GLU A 194 2.41 -8.28 -26.03
CA GLU A 194 2.53 -9.74 -26.05
C GLU A 194 1.26 -10.44 -25.57
N LEU A 195 0.43 -9.74 -24.76
CA LEU A 195 -0.86 -10.22 -24.26
C LEU A 195 -2.00 -9.71 -25.15
N THR A 196 -3.01 -10.55 -25.32
CA THR A 196 -4.21 -10.28 -26.13
C THR A 196 -5.51 -10.26 -25.33
N ASP A 197 -5.56 -10.96 -24.20
CA ASP A 197 -6.73 -10.99 -23.31
C ASP A 197 -6.76 -9.72 -22.45
N LEU A 198 -7.76 -8.86 -22.70
CA LEU A 198 -7.91 -7.59 -21.98
C LEU A 198 -8.17 -7.76 -20.48
N VAL A 199 -8.74 -8.89 -20.05
CA VAL A 199 -8.95 -9.20 -18.63
C VAL A 199 -7.62 -9.58 -17.97
N ALA A 200 -6.82 -10.42 -18.62
CA ALA A 200 -5.48 -10.78 -18.12
C ALA A 200 -4.58 -9.55 -18.02
N ILE A 201 -4.60 -8.68 -19.04
CA ILE A 201 -3.89 -7.40 -19.06
C ILE A 201 -4.31 -6.52 -17.88
N GLY A 202 -5.62 -6.26 -17.75
CA GLY A 202 -6.14 -5.37 -16.72
C GLY A 202 -5.85 -5.87 -15.29
N LEU A 203 -6.03 -7.17 -15.04
CA LEU A 203 -5.75 -7.77 -13.73
C LEU A 203 -4.26 -7.74 -13.40
N SER A 204 -3.37 -8.02 -14.37
CA SER A 204 -1.93 -7.95 -14.16
C SER A 204 -1.49 -6.56 -13.71
N CYS A 205 -2.04 -5.53 -14.34
CA CYS A 205 -1.81 -4.14 -13.97
C CYS A 205 -2.35 -3.81 -12.56
N CYS A 206 -3.56 -4.28 -12.22
CA CYS A 206 -4.12 -4.09 -10.88
C CYS A 206 -3.23 -4.75 -9.81
N TYR A 207 -2.68 -5.93 -10.07
CA TYR A 207 -1.80 -6.61 -9.12
C TYR A 207 -0.47 -5.86 -8.91
N MET A 208 0.08 -5.23 -9.95
CA MET A 208 1.23 -4.34 -9.82
C MET A 208 0.95 -3.17 -8.89
N ILE A 209 -0.19 -2.48 -9.08
CA ILE A 209 -0.54 -1.32 -8.24
C ILE A 209 -0.82 -1.75 -6.80
N ASN A 210 -1.52 -2.89 -6.62
CA ASN A 210 -1.75 -3.46 -5.30
C ASN A 210 -0.42 -3.80 -4.58
N ALA A 211 0.54 -4.40 -5.29
CA ALA A 211 1.86 -4.68 -4.74
C ALA A 211 2.60 -3.40 -4.33
N CYS A 212 2.57 -2.37 -5.17
CA CYS A 212 3.16 -1.07 -4.85
C CYS A 212 2.52 -0.43 -3.60
N GLU A 213 1.20 -0.51 -3.47
CA GLU A 213 0.48 -0.02 -2.29
C GLU A 213 0.93 -0.75 -1.02
N ARG A 214 1.01 -2.09 -1.05
CA ARG A 214 1.40 -2.92 0.10
C ARG A 214 2.78 -2.57 0.66
N VAL A 215 3.73 -2.28 -0.23
CA VAL A 215 5.11 -1.93 0.15
C VAL A 215 5.40 -0.44 0.12
N ARG A 216 4.40 0.37 -0.28
CA ARG A 216 4.45 1.82 -0.39
C ARG A 216 5.55 2.30 -1.36
N ASP A 217 5.74 1.57 -2.47
CA ASP A 217 6.62 1.96 -3.59
C ASP A 217 5.85 2.88 -4.56
N TYR A 218 5.76 4.15 -4.17
CA TYR A 218 4.92 5.11 -4.86
C TYR A 218 5.48 5.60 -6.19
N ASP A 219 6.80 5.64 -6.33
CA ASP A 219 7.42 6.05 -7.58
C ASP A 219 7.12 5.04 -8.69
N ARG A 220 7.22 3.76 -8.38
CA ARG A 220 6.84 2.68 -9.30
C ARG A 220 5.33 2.71 -9.60
N ALA A 221 4.50 2.90 -8.58
CA ALA A 221 3.06 3.00 -8.75
C ALA A 221 2.67 4.15 -9.70
N VAL A 222 3.23 5.34 -9.54
CA VAL A 222 2.96 6.49 -10.43
C VAL A 222 3.38 6.18 -11.87
N GLN A 223 4.54 5.55 -12.07
CA GLN A 223 5.00 5.18 -13.42
C GLN A 223 4.01 4.23 -14.10
N TRP A 224 3.56 3.19 -13.39
CA TRP A 224 2.61 2.22 -13.94
C TRP A 224 1.19 2.80 -14.07
N CYS A 225 0.70 3.56 -13.08
CA CYS A 225 -0.62 4.22 -13.16
C CYS A 225 -0.74 5.16 -14.35
N THR A 226 0.30 5.92 -14.69
CA THR A 226 0.30 6.81 -15.86
C THR A 226 0.10 6.01 -17.15
N ARG A 227 0.76 4.85 -17.28
CA ARG A 227 0.60 3.97 -18.45
C ARG A 227 -0.77 3.29 -18.47
N LEU A 228 -1.27 2.89 -17.31
CA LEU A 228 -2.59 2.30 -17.16
C LEU A 228 -3.73 3.26 -17.51
N LYS A 229 -3.66 4.52 -17.09
CA LYS A 229 -4.65 5.55 -17.46
C LYS A 229 -4.75 5.66 -18.99
N ALA A 230 -3.63 5.70 -19.68
CA ALA A 230 -3.59 5.76 -21.14
C ALA A 230 -4.17 4.49 -21.80
N PHE A 231 -3.83 3.31 -21.26
CA PHE A 231 -4.34 2.02 -21.74
C PHE A 231 -5.84 1.88 -21.48
N SER A 232 -6.31 2.16 -20.28
CA SER A 232 -7.72 2.06 -19.90
C SER A 232 -8.60 3.02 -20.70
N ALA A 233 -8.14 4.24 -20.95
CA ALA A 233 -8.85 5.21 -21.78
C ALA A 233 -8.98 4.72 -23.24
N LYS A 234 -7.93 4.09 -23.79
CA LYS A 234 -7.93 3.54 -25.15
C LYS A 234 -8.94 2.39 -25.31
N TRP A 235 -9.08 1.54 -24.29
CA TRP A 235 -9.88 0.32 -24.37
C TRP A 235 -11.22 0.38 -23.62
N GLY A 236 -11.55 1.50 -22.97
CA GLY A 236 -12.81 1.68 -22.24
C GLY A 236 -12.96 0.74 -21.03
N LEU A 237 -11.87 0.43 -20.32
CA LEU A 237 -11.81 -0.56 -19.23
C LEU A 237 -12.27 0.03 -17.88
N ARG A 238 -13.48 0.59 -17.81
CA ARG A 238 -14.00 1.29 -16.63
C ARG A 238 -13.98 0.47 -15.34
N PRO A 239 -14.47 -0.79 -15.29
CA PRO A 239 -14.58 -1.52 -14.03
C PRO A 239 -13.25 -1.77 -13.34
N LEU A 240 -12.22 -2.14 -14.11
CA LEU A 240 -10.87 -2.32 -13.60
C LEU A 240 -10.23 -1.01 -13.16
N PHE A 241 -10.56 0.09 -13.87
CA PHE A 241 -10.02 1.39 -13.55
C PHE A 241 -10.52 1.93 -12.21
N ALA A 242 -11.78 1.69 -11.82
CA ALA A 242 -12.32 2.13 -10.52
C ALA A 242 -11.58 1.48 -9.34
N VAL A 243 -11.24 0.17 -9.44
CA VAL A 243 -10.42 -0.52 -8.44
C VAL A 243 -9.01 0.05 -8.37
N CYS A 244 -8.35 0.26 -9.52
CA CYS A 244 -7.02 0.86 -9.57
C CYS A 244 -7.00 2.30 -9.04
N ARG A 245 -8.07 3.08 -9.25
CA ARG A 245 -8.24 4.42 -8.66
C ARG A 245 -8.23 4.38 -7.15
N THR A 246 -8.93 3.43 -6.56
CA THR A 246 -8.99 3.25 -5.10
C THR A 246 -7.58 3.02 -4.52
N GLN A 247 -6.79 2.18 -5.16
CA GLN A 247 -5.41 1.92 -4.74
C GLN A 247 -4.47 3.11 -5.00
N TYR A 248 -4.62 3.78 -6.15
CA TYR A 248 -3.87 4.99 -6.45
C TYR A 248 -4.14 6.11 -5.46
N ALA A 249 -5.39 6.25 -5.01
CA ALA A 249 -5.75 7.24 -4.00
C ALA A 249 -5.05 6.99 -2.66
N SER A 250 -4.82 5.73 -2.26
CA SER A 250 -3.99 5.42 -1.08
C SER A 250 -2.56 5.92 -1.21
N ILE A 251 -2.01 5.84 -2.43
CA ILE A 251 -0.68 6.37 -2.75
C ILE A 251 -0.66 7.89 -2.62
N CYS A 252 -1.67 8.57 -3.18
CA CYS A 252 -1.81 10.03 -3.05
C CYS A 252 -1.97 10.45 -1.59
N LEU A 253 -2.79 9.72 -0.82
CA LEU A 253 -3.01 9.97 0.60
C LEU A 253 -1.71 9.87 1.40
N TRP A 254 -0.91 8.85 1.16
CA TRP A 254 0.39 8.68 1.80
C TRP A 254 1.35 9.81 1.50
N ARG A 255 1.39 10.28 0.26
CA ARG A 255 2.26 11.37 -0.20
C ARG A 255 1.80 12.77 0.21
N GLY A 256 0.65 12.90 0.86
CA GLY A 256 0.06 14.17 1.25
C GLY A 256 -0.76 14.85 0.15
N GLY A 257 -0.96 14.22 -0.99
CA GLY A 257 -1.83 14.67 -2.08
C GLY A 257 -3.31 14.45 -1.77
N TRP A 258 -3.79 14.94 -0.64
CA TRP A 258 -5.11 14.61 -0.09
C TRP A 258 -6.28 15.08 -0.94
N LEU A 259 -6.12 16.19 -1.66
CA LEU A 259 -7.15 16.68 -2.58
C LEU A 259 -7.34 15.71 -3.77
N GLU A 260 -6.25 15.24 -4.35
CA GLU A 260 -6.29 14.25 -5.44
C GLU A 260 -6.83 12.91 -4.93
N ALA A 261 -6.39 12.46 -3.75
CA ALA A 261 -6.91 11.25 -3.12
C ALA A 261 -8.42 11.32 -2.92
N GLU A 262 -8.95 12.45 -2.43
CA GLU A 262 -10.39 12.66 -2.24
C GLU A 262 -11.17 12.60 -3.56
N GLN A 263 -10.66 13.22 -4.61
CA GLN A 263 -11.27 13.23 -5.93
C GLN A 263 -11.35 11.81 -6.51
N GLU A 264 -10.24 11.07 -6.46
CA GLU A 264 -10.18 9.70 -6.97
C GLU A 264 -11.05 8.73 -6.16
N LEU A 265 -11.10 8.86 -4.83
CA LEU A 265 -11.93 8.02 -3.96
C LEU A 265 -13.44 8.29 -4.14
N ASN A 266 -13.84 9.54 -4.26
CA ASN A 266 -15.24 9.89 -4.54
C ASN A 266 -15.69 9.35 -5.89
N ALA A 267 -14.85 9.51 -6.94
CA ALA A 267 -15.16 8.98 -8.26
C ALA A 267 -15.22 7.44 -8.25
N ALA A 268 -14.24 6.76 -7.62
CA ALA A 268 -14.23 5.31 -7.50
C ALA A 268 -15.46 4.79 -6.72
N SER A 269 -15.79 5.42 -5.58
CA SER A 269 -16.96 5.04 -4.78
C SER A 269 -18.27 5.21 -5.56
N GLN A 270 -18.43 6.29 -6.32
CA GLN A 270 -19.60 6.52 -7.15
C GLN A 270 -19.72 5.50 -8.28
N GLU A 271 -18.63 5.23 -8.99
CA GLU A 271 -18.61 4.23 -10.07
C GLU A 271 -18.89 2.82 -9.54
N LEU A 272 -18.22 2.40 -8.45
CA LEU A 272 -18.39 1.07 -7.86
C LEU A 272 -19.78 0.88 -7.24
N SER A 273 -20.35 1.88 -6.56
CA SER A 273 -21.66 1.76 -5.95
C SER A 273 -22.78 1.56 -6.98
N ALA A 274 -22.60 2.09 -8.19
CA ALA A 274 -23.55 1.94 -9.28
C ALA A 274 -23.42 0.57 -10.00
N SER A 275 -22.19 0.02 -10.09
CA SER A 275 -21.91 -1.16 -10.92
C SER A 275 -21.54 -2.39 -10.11
N ARG A 276 -20.75 -2.25 -9.05
CA ARG A 276 -20.18 -3.34 -8.23
C ARG A 276 -20.24 -3.01 -6.74
N PRO A 277 -21.43 -2.94 -6.15
CA PRO A 277 -21.63 -2.49 -4.77
C PRO A 277 -20.73 -3.25 -3.75
N ALA A 278 -20.49 -4.54 -4.00
CA ALA A 278 -19.63 -5.37 -3.15
C ALA A 278 -18.18 -4.87 -3.06
N MET A 279 -17.69 -4.17 -4.09
CA MET A 279 -16.32 -3.64 -4.14
C MET A 279 -16.20 -2.20 -3.62
N THR A 280 -17.32 -1.55 -3.26
CA THR A 280 -17.33 -0.15 -2.80
C THR A 280 -16.64 0.01 -1.43
N GLY A 281 -16.67 -1.03 -0.61
CA GLY A 281 -16.17 -1.00 0.77
C GLY A 281 -14.72 -0.53 0.88
N ASP A 282 -13.85 -0.94 -0.02
CA ASP A 282 -12.44 -0.54 -0.05
C ASP A 282 -12.26 0.96 -0.29
N ALA A 283 -13.04 1.55 -1.20
CA ALA A 283 -13.01 3.00 -1.45
C ALA A 283 -13.51 3.78 -0.23
N LEU A 284 -14.57 3.30 0.43
CA LEU A 284 -15.12 3.91 1.64
C LEU A 284 -14.13 3.87 2.81
N VAL A 285 -13.43 2.77 3.02
CA VAL A 285 -12.40 2.65 4.08
C VAL A 285 -11.28 3.66 3.86
N ARG A 286 -10.79 3.80 2.63
CA ARG A 286 -9.72 4.76 2.33
C ARG A 286 -10.19 6.21 2.43
N LEU A 287 -11.44 6.48 2.06
CA LEU A 287 -12.04 7.79 2.27
C LEU A 287 -12.21 8.09 3.78
N ALA A 288 -12.58 7.09 4.57
CA ALA A 288 -12.65 7.20 6.02
C ALA A 288 -11.27 7.50 6.63
N GLU A 289 -10.20 6.86 6.14
CA GLU A 289 -8.83 7.14 6.56
C GLU A 289 -8.44 8.60 6.25
N LEU A 290 -8.80 9.12 5.06
CA LEU A 290 -8.58 10.52 4.72
C LEU A 290 -9.33 11.45 5.69
N ARG A 291 -10.62 11.18 5.98
CA ARG A 291 -11.42 11.97 6.93
C ARG A 291 -10.82 11.95 8.34
N ARG A 292 -10.37 10.77 8.78
CA ARG A 292 -9.69 10.59 10.06
C ARG A 292 -8.44 11.47 10.15
N ARG A 293 -7.56 11.44 9.16
CA ARG A 293 -6.34 12.27 9.09
C ARG A 293 -6.65 13.77 9.04
N GLN A 294 -7.76 14.16 8.43
CA GLN A 294 -8.27 15.54 8.45
C GLN A 294 -8.87 15.96 9.81
N GLY A 295 -9.04 15.03 10.76
CA GLY A 295 -9.70 15.26 12.04
C GLY A 295 -11.24 15.22 11.99
N ARG A 296 -11.82 14.79 10.87
CA ARG A 296 -13.26 14.63 10.66
C ARG A 296 -13.72 13.26 11.16
N LEU A 297 -13.57 13.03 12.48
CA LEU A 297 -13.75 11.71 13.09
C LEU A 297 -15.19 11.17 13.05
N ILE A 298 -16.21 12.04 12.95
CA ILE A 298 -17.60 11.62 12.78
C ILE A 298 -17.80 11.08 11.38
N ASP A 299 -17.41 11.84 10.36
CA ASP A 299 -17.53 11.42 8.96
C ASP A 299 -16.74 10.12 8.68
N ALA A 300 -15.56 9.96 9.30
CA ALA A 300 -14.81 8.72 9.22
C ALA A 300 -15.59 7.53 9.80
N GLY A 301 -16.29 7.72 10.93
CA GLY A 301 -17.14 6.71 11.54
C GLY A 301 -18.28 6.29 10.60
N ASP A 302 -19.00 7.24 10.05
CA ASP A 302 -20.14 7.00 9.15
C ASP A 302 -19.71 6.22 7.88
N LEU A 303 -18.54 6.55 7.33
CA LEU A 303 -17.98 5.84 6.17
C LEU A 303 -17.57 4.40 6.53
N LEU A 304 -17.00 4.19 7.71
CA LEU A 304 -16.64 2.84 8.18
C LEU A 304 -17.86 1.97 8.49
N GLU A 305 -18.98 2.56 8.93
CA GLU A 305 -20.24 1.84 9.08
C GLU A 305 -20.78 1.39 7.71
N GLN A 306 -20.77 2.28 6.73
CA GLN A 306 -21.17 1.97 5.35
C GLN A 306 -20.28 0.92 4.68
N ALA A 307 -18.98 0.91 4.98
CA ALA A 307 -18.04 -0.08 4.45
C ALA A 307 -18.27 -1.51 4.98
N GLY A 308 -19.10 -1.69 6.03
CA GLY A 308 -19.47 -3.01 6.56
C GLY A 308 -18.38 -3.65 7.43
N GLN A 309 -18.28 -4.98 7.42
CA GLN A 309 -17.42 -5.76 8.32
C GLN A 309 -16.13 -6.29 7.65
N GLN A 310 -15.71 -5.74 6.53
CA GLN A 310 -14.49 -6.14 5.83
C GLN A 310 -13.24 -5.96 6.72
N GLY A 311 -12.19 -6.76 6.46
CA GLY A 311 -10.97 -6.73 7.26
C GLY A 311 -10.35 -5.33 7.39
N LEU A 312 -10.22 -4.59 6.29
CA LEU A 312 -9.70 -3.21 6.30
C LEU A 312 -10.58 -2.24 7.09
N ALA A 313 -11.90 -2.44 7.13
CA ALA A 313 -12.79 -1.61 7.94
C ALA A 313 -12.59 -1.85 9.45
N LEU A 314 -12.19 -3.07 9.86
CA LEU A 314 -11.81 -3.35 11.26
C LEU A 314 -10.57 -2.55 11.66
N LEU A 315 -9.56 -2.50 10.80
CA LEU A 315 -8.36 -1.69 11.05
C LEU A 315 -8.68 -0.20 11.10
N GLY A 316 -9.51 0.30 10.16
CA GLY A 316 -9.96 1.69 10.17
C GLY A 316 -10.72 2.07 11.45
N ARG A 317 -11.59 1.19 11.97
CA ARG A 317 -12.29 1.40 13.25
C ARG A 317 -11.32 1.39 14.43
N ALA A 318 -10.30 0.54 14.39
CA ALA A 318 -9.28 0.49 15.43
C ALA A 318 -8.47 1.80 15.48
N GLU A 319 -8.05 2.31 14.32
CA GLU A 319 -7.37 3.63 14.23
C GLU A 319 -8.28 4.76 14.70
N LEU A 320 -9.56 4.76 14.31
CA LEU A 320 -10.54 5.76 14.74
C LEU A 320 -10.78 5.73 16.26
N ALA A 321 -10.83 4.55 16.87
CA ALA A 321 -10.94 4.39 18.31
C ALA A 321 -9.70 4.97 19.02
N PHE A 322 -8.52 4.71 18.48
CA PHE A 322 -7.27 5.25 19.00
C PHE A 322 -7.25 6.79 18.97
N ASP A 323 -7.65 7.42 17.87
CA ASP A 323 -7.72 8.88 17.75
C ASP A 323 -8.78 9.49 18.69
N ARG A 324 -9.78 8.72 19.10
CA ARG A 324 -10.76 9.10 20.13
C ARG A 324 -10.29 8.85 21.56
N ASN A 325 -9.02 8.47 21.75
CA ASN A 325 -8.41 8.07 23.03
C ASN A 325 -9.07 6.84 23.68
N ASP A 326 -9.69 5.96 22.87
CA ASP A 326 -10.17 4.66 23.29
C ASP A 326 -9.15 3.57 22.93
N SER A 327 -8.04 3.55 23.68
CA SER A 327 -6.93 2.61 23.45
C SER A 327 -7.38 1.14 23.68
N ARG A 328 -8.39 0.89 24.53
CA ARG A 328 -8.94 -0.45 24.72
C ARG A 328 -9.72 -0.92 23.50
N GLY A 329 -10.65 -0.12 22.99
CA GLY A 329 -11.38 -0.42 21.76
C GLY A 329 -10.44 -0.55 20.56
N ALA A 330 -9.41 0.28 20.48
CA ALA A 330 -8.39 0.19 19.45
C ALA A 330 -7.65 -1.15 19.48
N ALA A 331 -7.17 -1.58 20.66
CA ALA A 331 -6.48 -2.86 20.84
C ALA A 331 -7.38 -4.06 20.48
N GLU A 332 -8.64 -4.06 20.94
CA GLU A 332 -9.62 -5.12 20.67
C GLU A 332 -9.92 -5.26 19.17
N GLN A 333 -10.18 -4.15 18.47
CA GLN A 333 -10.45 -4.15 17.02
C GLN A 333 -9.22 -4.52 16.21
N ALA A 334 -8.03 -4.02 16.56
CA ALA A 334 -6.78 -4.38 15.90
C ALA A 334 -6.43 -5.85 16.11
N ALA A 335 -6.62 -6.40 17.31
CA ALA A 335 -6.45 -7.83 17.56
C ALA A 335 -7.47 -8.67 16.78
N ARG A 336 -8.71 -8.18 16.62
CA ARG A 336 -9.71 -8.84 15.78
C ARG A 336 -9.27 -8.84 14.30
N TYR A 337 -8.78 -7.72 13.78
CA TYR A 337 -8.22 -7.64 12.44
C TYR A 337 -7.10 -8.66 12.25
N LEU A 338 -6.12 -8.72 13.15
CA LEU A 338 -4.98 -9.63 13.08
C LEU A 338 -5.36 -11.12 13.10
N ARG A 339 -6.50 -11.47 13.69
CA ARG A 339 -7.03 -12.86 13.63
C ARG A 339 -7.57 -13.23 12.25
N HIS A 340 -8.00 -12.25 11.44
CA HIS A 340 -8.47 -12.48 10.07
C HIS A 340 -7.33 -12.47 9.05
N VAL A 341 -6.19 -11.86 9.36
CA VAL A 341 -5.04 -11.79 8.46
C VAL A 341 -4.07 -12.92 8.78
N PRO A 342 -3.85 -13.88 7.86
CA PRO A 342 -2.90 -14.99 8.06
C PRO A 342 -1.49 -14.49 8.41
N THR A 343 -0.76 -15.27 9.19
CA THR A 343 0.63 -14.91 9.59
C THR A 343 1.59 -14.80 8.41
N ALA A 344 1.32 -15.53 7.33
CA ALA A 344 2.07 -15.45 6.08
C ALA A 344 1.85 -14.12 5.32
N ASN A 345 0.75 -13.41 5.56
CA ASN A 345 0.46 -12.10 4.97
C ASN A 345 1.15 -10.99 5.75
N ARG A 346 2.46 -10.91 5.63
CA ARG A 346 3.31 -10.02 6.42
C ARG A 346 3.03 -8.55 6.16
N THR A 347 2.78 -8.18 4.92
CA THR A 347 2.59 -6.76 4.56
C THR A 347 1.32 -6.16 5.15
N GLU A 348 0.22 -6.91 5.21
CA GLU A 348 -1.03 -6.43 5.82
C GLU A 348 -0.99 -6.46 7.35
N ARG A 349 -0.36 -7.46 7.95
CA ARG A 349 -0.25 -7.55 9.41
C ARG A 349 0.47 -6.37 10.05
N ALA A 350 1.44 -5.79 9.35
CA ALA A 350 2.29 -4.72 9.90
C ALA A 350 1.50 -3.51 10.43
N ALA A 351 0.44 -3.07 9.73
CA ALA A 351 -0.37 -1.93 10.16
C ALA A 351 -1.17 -2.24 11.44
N GLY A 352 -1.74 -3.44 11.53
CA GLY A 352 -2.45 -3.88 12.74
C GLY A 352 -1.52 -4.03 13.94
N LEU A 353 -0.31 -4.55 13.73
CA LEU A 353 0.69 -4.71 14.79
C LEU A 353 1.20 -3.36 15.31
N ASP A 354 1.47 -2.37 14.43
CA ASP A 354 1.83 -1.01 14.85
C ASP A 354 0.77 -0.43 15.78
N LEU A 355 -0.50 -0.55 15.42
CA LEU A 355 -1.59 -0.04 16.23
C LEU A 355 -1.72 -0.79 17.56
N VAL A 356 -1.57 -2.12 17.56
CA VAL A 356 -1.59 -2.93 18.80
C VAL A 356 -0.47 -2.49 19.75
N VAL A 357 0.76 -2.27 19.24
CA VAL A 357 1.86 -1.77 20.08
C VAL A 357 1.49 -0.46 20.73
N ARG A 358 0.99 0.51 19.97
CA ARG A 358 0.62 1.83 20.50
C ARG A 358 -0.51 1.74 21.54
N ALA A 359 -1.57 1.02 21.20
CA ALA A 359 -2.74 0.89 22.08
C ALA A 359 -2.41 0.15 23.39
N LEU A 360 -1.62 -0.92 23.35
CA LEU A 360 -1.21 -1.65 24.55
C LEU A 360 -0.20 -0.86 25.39
N THR A 361 0.65 -0.04 24.77
CA THR A 361 1.52 0.91 25.48
C THR A 361 0.70 1.90 26.31
N ASP A 362 -0.33 2.50 25.72
CA ASP A 362 -1.23 3.43 26.43
C ASP A 362 -2.00 2.75 27.57
N LEU A 363 -2.29 1.46 27.43
CA LEU A 363 -2.92 0.64 28.48
C LEU A 363 -1.93 0.11 29.54
N ALA A 364 -0.65 0.43 29.40
CA ALA A 364 0.44 -0.09 30.23
C ALA A 364 0.58 -1.63 30.22
N ASP A 365 0.07 -2.30 29.18
CA ASP A 365 0.30 -3.74 28.92
C ASP A 365 1.65 -3.94 28.19
N ARG A 366 2.72 -3.95 28.96
CA ARG A 366 4.10 -4.05 28.46
C ARG A 366 4.37 -5.37 27.74
N ASP A 367 3.87 -6.47 28.26
CA ASP A 367 4.14 -7.80 27.71
C ASP A 367 3.45 -7.99 26.36
N GLY A 368 2.20 -7.53 26.26
CA GLY A 368 1.44 -7.52 25.00
C GLY A 368 2.10 -6.62 23.97
N ALA A 369 2.48 -5.39 24.33
CA ALA A 369 3.15 -4.45 23.44
C ALA A 369 4.48 -5.01 22.92
N LYS A 370 5.30 -5.59 23.81
CA LYS A 370 6.58 -6.21 23.45
C LYS A 370 6.42 -7.40 22.50
N THR A 371 5.40 -8.22 22.70
CA THR A 371 5.10 -9.36 21.81
C THR A 371 4.73 -8.89 20.41
N ALA A 372 3.83 -7.90 20.31
CA ALA A 372 3.42 -7.31 19.03
C ALA A 372 4.59 -6.60 18.33
N LEU A 373 5.43 -5.88 19.07
CA LEU A 373 6.61 -5.21 18.55
C LEU A 373 7.65 -6.21 18.01
N ALA A 374 7.84 -7.34 18.67
CA ALA A 374 8.74 -8.39 18.20
C ALA A 374 8.29 -8.97 16.86
N GLU A 375 6.98 -9.23 16.69
CA GLU A 375 6.42 -9.67 15.40
C GLU A 375 6.59 -8.59 14.32
N LEU A 376 6.25 -7.33 14.60
CA LEU A 376 6.41 -6.21 13.67
C LEU A 376 7.86 -6.04 13.23
N SER A 377 8.81 -6.12 14.17
CA SER A 377 10.25 -6.00 13.88
C SER A 377 10.75 -7.15 13.01
N SER A 378 10.27 -8.37 13.25
CA SER A 378 10.56 -9.53 12.40
C SER A 378 10.05 -9.31 10.98
N ILE A 379 8.81 -8.83 10.82
CA ILE A 379 8.23 -8.49 9.51
C ILE A 379 9.05 -7.40 8.81
N ALA A 380 9.40 -6.32 9.52
CA ALA A 380 10.19 -5.22 8.96
C ALA A 380 11.58 -5.66 8.49
N THR A 381 12.17 -6.67 9.14
CA THR A 381 13.45 -7.26 8.74
C THR A 381 13.31 -8.07 7.45
N VAL A 382 12.25 -8.85 7.30
CA VAL A 382 12.02 -9.71 6.12
C VAL A 382 11.60 -8.87 4.90
N VAL A 383 10.61 -7.98 5.08
CA VAL A 383 10.08 -7.13 4.01
C VAL A 383 11.09 -6.06 3.60
N ALA A 384 11.88 -5.55 4.53
CA ALA A 384 13.03 -4.66 4.36
C ALA A 384 12.78 -3.34 3.59
N THR A 385 11.52 -2.92 3.43
CA THR A 385 11.19 -1.63 2.81
C THR A 385 11.34 -0.48 3.80
N ALA A 386 11.71 0.71 3.33
CA ALA A 386 11.86 1.89 4.18
C ALA A 386 10.57 2.23 4.96
N PRO A 387 9.36 2.21 4.37
CA PRO A 387 8.13 2.50 5.11
C PRO A 387 7.83 1.51 6.24
N LEU A 388 8.08 0.21 6.04
CA LEU A 388 7.86 -0.80 7.07
C LEU A 388 8.89 -0.71 8.21
N ARG A 389 10.15 -0.46 7.86
CA ARG A 389 11.20 -0.20 8.86
C ARG A 389 10.89 1.06 9.67
N ALA A 390 10.39 2.11 9.01
CA ALA A 390 9.94 3.33 9.68
C ALA A 390 8.82 3.06 10.68
N ALA A 391 7.80 2.28 10.28
CA ALA A 391 6.69 1.90 11.16
C ALA A 391 7.18 1.10 12.38
N ALA A 392 8.09 0.14 12.19
CA ALA A 392 8.66 -0.63 13.29
C ALA A 392 9.50 0.24 14.25
N SER A 393 10.32 1.15 13.71
CA SER A 393 11.08 2.10 14.52
C SER A 393 10.16 3.09 15.26
N PHE A 394 9.09 3.56 14.62
CA PHE A 394 8.08 4.41 15.27
C PHE A 394 7.40 3.69 16.43
N ALA A 395 6.93 2.47 16.22
CA ALA A 395 6.30 1.65 17.25
C ALA A 395 7.26 1.36 18.42
N ALA A 396 8.52 1.04 18.12
CA ALA A 396 9.55 0.83 19.14
C ALA A 396 9.81 2.10 19.98
N GLY A 397 9.91 3.25 19.32
CA GLY A 397 10.10 4.53 20.00
C GLY A 397 8.89 4.91 20.86
N TYR A 398 7.67 4.66 20.37
CA TYR A 398 6.44 4.88 21.12
C TYR A 398 6.36 4.01 22.38
N ALA A 399 6.68 2.72 22.26
CA ALA A 399 6.72 1.79 23.38
C ALA A 399 7.79 2.19 24.42
N ALA A 400 9.02 2.49 23.98
CA ALA A 400 10.10 2.94 24.86
C ALA A 400 9.75 4.22 25.62
N LEU A 401 9.05 5.17 24.96
CA LEU A 401 8.56 6.39 25.60
C LEU A 401 7.53 6.07 26.70
N GLY A 402 6.62 5.13 26.45
CA GLY A 402 5.63 4.67 27.44
C GLY A 402 6.28 3.93 28.62
N GLU A 403 7.44 3.34 28.44
CA GLU A 403 8.22 2.68 29.51
C GLU A 403 9.14 3.65 30.27
N GLY A 404 9.25 4.90 29.82
CA GLY A 404 10.13 5.91 30.40
C GLY A 404 11.59 5.82 29.92
N GLU A 405 11.87 4.99 28.91
CA GLU A 405 13.18 4.83 28.30
C GLU A 405 13.46 5.92 27.26
N SER A 406 13.48 7.17 27.71
CA SER A 406 13.44 8.36 26.84
C SER A 406 14.60 8.46 25.84
N ASP A 407 15.81 7.97 26.18
CA ASP A 407 16.94 7.99 25.24
C ASP A 407 16.81 6.92 24.14
N ALA A 408 16.34 5.72 24.48
CA ALA A 408 16.00 4.69 23.51
C ALA A 408 14.85 5.15 22.59
N ALA A 409 13.81 5.75 23.16
CA ALA A 409 12.71 6.34 22.42
C ALA A 409 13.21 7.38 21.41
N ARG A 410 14.08 8.30 21.82
CA ARG A 410 14.67 9.30 20.93
C ARG A 410 15.39 8.66 19.74
N GLN A 411 16.23 7.65 19.98
CA GLN A 411 16.98 6.97 18.91
C GLN A 411 16.03 6.33 17.88
N HIS A 412 15.07 5.55 18.34
CA HIS A 412 14.09 4.90 17.46
C HIS A 412 13.25 5.92 16.67
N LEU A 413 12.86 7.03 17.31
CA LEU A 413 12.03 8.05 16.66
C LEU A 413 12.83 8.91 15.68
N GLU A 414 14.12 9.16 15.91
CA GLU A 414 15.02 9.75 14.92
C GLU A 414 15.10 8.87 13.67
N ASP A 415 15.31 7.55 13.84
CA ASP A 415 15.34 6.59 12.74
C ASP A 415 14.00 6.55 11.98
N ALA A 416 12.88 6.60 12.71
CA ALA A 416 11.54 6.63 12.12
C ALA A 416 11.33 7.89 11.26
N VAL A 417 11.70 9.08 11.77
CA VAL A 417 11.61 10.34 11.02
C VAL A 417 12.40 10.25 9.72
N ASP A 418 13.65 9.77 9.78
CA ASP A 418 14.52 9.69 8.61
C ASP A 418 13.97 8.71 7.55
N LEU A 419 13.48 7.55 7.97
CA LEU A 419 12.90 6.55 7.08
C LEU A 419 11.56 7.02 6.48
N PHE A 420 10.71 7.73 7.24
CA PHE A 420 9.48 8.32 6.70
C PHE A 420 9.76 9.46 5.72
N VAL A 421 10.79 10.29 5.97
CA VAL A 421 11.26 11.31 4.99
C VAL A 421 11.70 10.62 3.70
N GLN A 422 12.51 9.57 3.80
CA GLN A 422 12.94 8.78 2.64
C GLN A 422 11.75 8.18 1.88
N SER A 423 10.68 7.83 2.58
CA SER A 423 9.47 7.23 2.02
C SER A 423 8.48 8.26 1.46
N GLY A 424 8.76 9.56 1.55
CA GLY A 424 7.87 10.62 1.10
C GLY A 424 6.53 10.66 1.81
N ALA A 425 6.51 10.44 3.14
CA ALA A 425 5.30 10.30 3.97
C ALA A 425 5.14 11.47 4.95
N PRO A 426 4.74 12.68 4.50
CA PRO A 426 4.78 13.89 5.33
C PRO A 426 3.91 13.80 6.60
N PHE A 427 2.76 13.12 6.54
CA PHE A 427 1.91 12.91 7.71
C PHE A 427 2.60 12.04 8.77
N GLU A 428 3.21 10.94 8.35
CA GLU A 428 3.93 10.04 9.26
C GLU A 428 5.22 10.70 9.81
N VAL A 429 5.90 11.53 8.98
CA VAL A 429 7.01 12.36 9.44
C VAL A 429 6.57 13.29 10.58
N ALA A 430 5.43 13.98 10.42
CA ALA A 430 4.91 14.87 11.44
C ALA A 430 4.53 14.14 12.73
N ARG A 431 3.90 12.95 12.61
CA ARG A 431 3.60 12.09 13.78
C ARG A 431 4.88 11.66 14.49
N ALA A 432 5.87 11.17 13.76
CA ALA A 432 7.14 10.74 14.34
C ALA A 432 7.90 11.89 15.03
N ARG A 433 7.88 13.10 14.43
CA ARG A 433 8.46 14.31 15.05
C ARG A 433 7.72 14.69 16.34
N THR A 434 6.39 14.54 16.39
CA THR A 434 5.61 14.81 17.61
C THR A 434 6.06 13.90 18.76
N GLU A 435 6.21 12.60 18.50
CA GLU A 435 6.67 11.66 19.53
C GLU A 435 8.17 11.87 19.87
N LEU A 436 9.01 12.21 18.88
CA LEU A 436 10.41 12.58 19.11
C LEU A 436 10.52 13.83 20.02
N ALA A 437 9.67 14.83 19.79
CA ALA A 437 9.62 16.01 20.65
C ALA A 437 9.24 15.66 22.09
N ARG A 438 8.29 14.72 22.28
CA ARG A 438 7.93 14.19 23.60
C ARG A 438 9.11 13.48 24.29
N ALA A 439 9.86 12.68 23.55
CA ALA A 439 11.05 12.00 24.08
C ALA A 439 12.15 13.02 24.45
N LEU A 440 12.36 14.05 23.64
CA LEU A 440 13.29 15.14 23.92
C LEU A 440 12.88 15.94 25.16
N ALA A 441 11.58 16.22 25.33
CA ALA A 441 11.04 16.89 26.51
C ALA A 441 11.26 16.05 27.79
N ALA A 442 11.06 14.74 27.70
CA ALA A 442 11.34 13.82 28.82
C ALA A 442 12.84 13.73 29.18
N LEU A 443 13.72 14.10 28.25
CA LEU A 443 15.17 14.27 28.47
C LEU A 443 15.55 15.69 28.88
N GLU A 444 14.58 16.55 29.21
CA GLU A 444 14.74 17.96 29.57
C GLU A 444 15.42 18.82 28.47
N ARG A 445 15.38 18.34 27.21
CA ARG A 445 15.92 19.04 26.04
C ARG A 445 14.86 19.92 25.40
N PHE A 446 14.34 20.91 26.15
CA PHE A 446 13.14 21.66 25.80
C PHE A 446 13.24 22.47 24.51
N ASP A 447 14.39 23.10 24.22
CA ASP A 447 14.57 23.85 22.96
C ASP A 447 14.48 22.92 21.74
N ALA A 448 15.13 21.76 21.81
CA ALA A 448 15.08 20.77 20.73
C ALA A 448 13.66 20.18 20.58
N ALA A 449 12.97 19.94 21.70
CA ALA A 449 11.58 19.48 21.70
C ALA A 449 10.66 20.51 21.03
N ALA A 450 10.78 21.78 21.42
CA ALA A 450 9.98 22.86 20.83
C ALA A 450 10.21 23.00 19.32
N GLU A 451 11.44 22.82 18.85
CA GLU A 451 11.76 22.88 17.41
C GLU A 451 11.11 21.70 16.65
N GLU A 452 11.17 20.47 17.18
CA GLU A 452 10.53 19.32 16.53
C GLU A 452 9.00 19.43 16.54
N PHE A 453 8.37 19.96 17.63
CA PHE A 453 6.94 20.28 17.63
C PHE A 453 6.58 21.32 16.56
N ARG A 454 7.31 22.41 16.42
CA ARG A 454 7.04 23.44 15.39
C ARG A 454 7.11 22.85 13.99
N ARG A 455 8.10 21.99 13.72
CA ARG A 455 8.23 21.28 12.43
C ARG A 455 7.05 20.35 12.17
N ALA A 456 6.60 19.61 13.19
CA ALA A 456 5.43 18.74 13.07
C ALA A 456 4.16 19.55 12.79
N ILE A 457 3.92 20.63 13.54
CA ILE A 457 2.78 21.54 13.39
C ILE A 457 2.75 22.13 11.97
N ALA A 458 3.89 22.59 11.44
CA ALA A 458 3.96 23.14 10.09
C ALA A 458 3.53 22.11 9.03
N LEU A 459 3.98 20.85 9.15
CA LEU A 459 3.56 19.77 8.24
C LEU A 459 2.07 19.44 8.38
N PHE A 460 1.53 19.36 9.60
CA PHE A 460 0.11 19.09 9.82
C PHE A 460 -0.77 20.24 9.27
N ALA A 461 -0.35 21.49 9.43
CA ALA A 461 -1.05 22.66 8.88
C ALA A 461 -1.08 22.63 7.35
N GLU A 462 0.05 22.32 6.70
CA GLU A 462 0.15 22.15 5.25
C GLU A 462 -0.81 21.05 4.74
N LEU A 463 -0.88 19.92 5.44
CA LEU A 463 -1.76 18.79 5.13
C LEU A 463 -3.23 19.03 5.53
N LYS A 464 -3.52 20.06 6.31
CA LYS A 464 -4.84 20.30 6.94
C LYS A 464 -5.25 19.18 7.89
N ALA A 465 -4.30 18.63 8.64
CA ALA A 465 -4.48 17.58 9.63
C ALA A 465 -4.82 18.17 11.01
N GLY A 466 -5.96 18.85 11.12
CA GLY A 466 -6.29 19.70 12.26
C GLY A 466 -6.31 19.00 13.63
N HIS A 467 -6.66 17.72 13.69
CA HIS A 467 -6.65 16.95 14.95
C HIS A 467 -5.23 16.78 15.51
N GLU A 468 -4.31 16.32 14.66
CA GLU A 468 -2.90 16.10 15.04
C GLU A 468 -2.16 17.43 15.24
N GLU A 469 -2.49 18.45 14.45
CA GLU A 469 -1.98 19.81 14.65
C GLU A 469 -2.34 20.33 16.05
N ALA A 470 -3.61 20.25 16.43
CA ALA A 470 -4.07 20.66 17.75
C ALA A 470 -3.46 19.84 18.89
N ARG A 471 -3.20 18.54 18.66
CA ARG A 471 -2.49 17.65 19.61
C ARG A 471 -1.05 18.12 19.80
N ALA A 472 -0.31 18.38 18.73
CA ALA A 472 1.07 18.83 18.79
C ALA A 472 1.20 20.24 19.43
N LEU A 473 0.25 21.15 19.17
CA LEU A 473 0.18 22.46 19.80
C LEU A 473 0.01 22.33 21.33
N ARG A 474 -0.90 21.47 21.80
CA ARG A 474 -1.08 21.24 23.25
C ARG A 474 0.21 20.76 23.93
N PHE A 475 1.00 19.91 23.28
CA PHE A 475 2.28 19.46 23.83
C PHE A 475 3.34 20.58 23.82
N LEU A 476 3.38 21.40 22.77
CA LEU A 476 4.28 22.55 22.72
C LEU A 476 3.98 23.57 23.82
N ASP A 477 2.69 23.87 24.02
CA ASP A 477 2.24 24.82 25.06
C ASP A 477 2.49 24.31 26.49
N ALA A 478 2.55 22.99 26.67
CA ALA A 478 2.85 22.35 27.96
C ALA A 478 4.36 22.30 28.29
N LEU A 479 5.24 22.68 27.36
CA LEU A 479 6.68 22.74 27.66
C LEU A 479 6.97 23.86 28.69
N PRO A 480 7.91 23.66 29.60
CA PRO A 480 8.42 24.75 30.44
C PRO A 480 8.88 25.92 29.58
N PRO A 481 8.57 27.15 29.96
CA PRO A 481 9.09 28.32 29.26
C PRO A 481 10.61 28.22 29.21
N ALA A 482 11.22 28.52 28.03
CA ALA A 482 12.65 28.64 27.94
C ALA A 482 13.10 29.60 29.07
N GLU A 483 13.92 29.12 29.96
CA GLU A 483 14.49 30.02 30.98
C GLU A 483 15.15 31.19 30.21
N ALA A 484 14.52 32.34 30.32
CA ALA A 484 15.18 33.60 29.91
C ALA A 484 16.47 33.62 30.68
N GLY A 485 17.60 33.39 29.97
CA GLY A 485 18.90 33.19 30.57
C GLY A 485 19.05 34.08 31.79
N SER A 486 19.18 33.45 32.95
CA SER A 486 19.54 34.13 34.17
C SER A 486 20.81 34.92 33.85
N GLY A 487 20.62 36.20 33.60
CA GLY A 487 21.73 37.16 33.50
C GLY A 487 22.48 37.15 34.83
N GLU A 488 23.38 36.21 35.00
CA GLU A 488 24.47 36.41 35.95
C GLU A 488 25.29 37.59 35.42
N THR A 489 25.05 38.74 36.01
CA THR A 489 25.96 39.89 35.98
C THR A 489 27.30 39.46 36.53
N SER A 490 28.19 39.01 35.66
CA SER A 490 29.59 38.83 35.98
C SER A 490 30.32 40.15 35.81
N PRO A 491 31.18 40.52 36.74
CA PRO A 491 31.85 41.83 36.71
C PRO A 491 32.85 41.90 35.56
N ALA A 492 32.93 43.10 35.04
CA ALA A 492 33.76 43.59 33.94
C ALA A 492 35.17 43.00 33.83
N GLY A 493 35.53 42.61 32.62
CA GLY A 493 36.90 42.67 32.14
C GLY A 493 37.45 41.40 31.52
N LYS A 494 37.28 41.25 30.18
CA LYS A 494 38.37 40.88 29.24
C LYS A 494 37.82 40.77 27.79
N PRO A 495 38.67 40.86 26.77
CA PRO A 495 38.32 41.46 25.50
C PRO A 495 37.52 40.58 24.54
N GLU A 496 36.78 41.23 23.66
CA GLU A 496 36.04 40.70 22.53
C GLU A 496 36.88 39.72 21.70
N THR A 497 36.55 38.44 21.75
CA THR A 497 36.93 37.49 20.71
C THR A 497 35.89 37.55 19.61
N SER A 498 36.29 37.87 18.41
CA SER A 498 35.49 37.87 17.17
C SER A 498 34.66 36.59 17.05
N PRO A 499 33.43 36.64 16.47
CA PRO A 499 32.57 35.48 16.30
C PRO A 499 33.33 34.38 15.57
N SER A 500 33.24 33.14 16.09
CA SER A 500 33.98 32.01 15.52
C SER A 500 33.48 31.73 14.10
N ALA A 501 34.37 31.32 13.20
CA ALA A 501 34.07 30.97 11.82
C ALA A 501 32.93 29.94 11.70
N ALA A 502 32.62 29.21 12.78
CA ALA A 502 31.53 28.24 12.91
C ALA A 502 30.13 28.88 12.91
N GLU A 503 29.98 30.11 13.47
CA GLU A 503 28.69 30.82 13.52
C GLU A 503 28.29 31.42 12.17
N ASN A 504 29.27 31.68 11.30
CA ASN A 504 29.06 32.28 9.98
C ASN A 504 28.60 31.28 8.89
N CYS A 505 28.70 29.95 9.11
CA CYS A 505 28.31 28.95 8.13
C CYS A 505 27.07 28.13 8.53
N GLY A 506 26.39 28.49 9.62
CA GLY A 506 25.13 27.87 10.05
C GLY A 506 25.25 26.41 10.50
N LEU A 507 26.47 25.91 10.74
CA LEU A 507 26.67 24.55 11.26
C LEU A 507 26.45 24.51 12.77
N THR A 508 25.71 23.51 13.24
CA THR A 508 25.54 23.24 14.67
C THR A 508 26.82 22.66 15.28
N ARG A 509 26.98 22.73 16.60
CA ARG A 509 28.12 22.12 17.30
C ARG A 509 28.23 20.62 16.97
N ARG A 510 27.10 19.91 16.86
CA ARG A 510 27.06 18.49 16.53
C ARG A 510 27.48 18.21 15.08
N GLU A 511 27.09 19.05 14.15
CA GLU A 511 27.55 18.96 12.75
C GLU A 511 29.05 19.21 12.62
N ILE A 512 29.61 20.12 13.41
CA ILE A 512 31.05 20.33 13.45
C ILE A 512 31.79 19.13 14.03
N GLU A 513 31.26 18.49 15.06
CA GLU A 513 31.80 17.25 15.62
C GLU A 513 31.79 16.10 14.61
N VAL A 514 30.66 15.90 13.94
CA VAL A 514 30.55 14.93 12.84
C VAL A 514 31.54 15.28 11.72
N LEU A 515 31.65 16.53 11.33
CA LEU A 515 32.54 17.01 10.26
C LEU A 515 34.02 16.75 10.58
N ARG A 516 34.43 16.95 11.82
CA ARG A 516 35.80 16.64 12.29
C ARG A 516 36.12 15.15 12.19
N LEU A 517 35.19 14.31 12.58
CA LEU A 517 35.36 12.85 12.48
C LEU A 517 35.30 12.38 11.02
N VAL A 518 34.50 13.04 10.17
CA VAL A 518 34.51 12.85 8.71
C VAL A 518 35.87 13.20 8.13
N ALA A 519 36.46 14.29 8.57
CA ALA A 519 37.81 14.72 8.15
C ALA A 519 38.90 13.78 8.63
N ALA A 520 38.70 13.09 9.75
CA ALA A 520 39.55 12.00 10.24
C ALA A 520 39.39 10.67 9.48
N GLY A 521 38.54 10.63 8.45
CA GLY A 521 38.38 9.47 7.55
C GLY A 521 37.46 8.35 8.07
N LEU A 522 36.69 8.57 9.14
CA LEU A 522 35.80 7.55 9.70
C LEU A 522 34.61 7.30 8.74
N SER A 523 34.18 6.05 8.56
CA SER A 523 32.95 5.69 7.85
C SER A 523 31.70 6.11 8.65
N ASN A 524 30.51 6.16 8.02
CA ASN A 524 29.28 6.49 8.73
C ASN A 524 28.97 5.49 9.86
N GLN A 525 29.27 4.20 9.66
CA GLN A 525 29.16 3.18 10.69
C GLN A 525 30.08 3.49 11.89
N MET A 526 31.37 3.78 11.65
CA MET A 526 32.34 4.12 12.71
C MET A 526 31.97 5.43 13.42
N LEU A 527 31.39 6.38 12.69
CA LEU A 527 30.86 7.62 13.26
C LEU A 527 29.66 7.33 14.19
N GLY A 528 28.76 6.44 13.76
CA GLY A 528 27.62 6.00 14.56
C GLY A 528 28.06 5.36 15.87
N GLU A 529 28.99 4.41 15.81
CA GLU A 529 29.57 3.75 17.00
C GLU A 529 30.23 4.76 17.96
N ARG A 530 31.02 5.69 17.42
CA ARG A 530 31.77 6.66 18.23
C ARG A 530 30.91 7.77 18.83
N LEU A 531 29.83 8.13 18.16
CA LEU A 531 28.94 9.22 18.57
C LEU A 531 27.65 8.70 19.24
N PHE A 532 27.52 7.39 19.38
CA PHE A 532 26.33 6.71 19.87
C PHE A 532 25.07 7.11 19.06
N LEU A 533 25.22 7.15 17.72
CA LEU A 533 24.17 7.46 16.76
C LEU A 533 23.95 6.27 15.83
N SER A 534 22.73 6.16 15.25
CA SER A 534 22.55 5.22 14.15
C SER A 534 23.37 5.67 12.93
N GLU A 535 23.79 4.73 12.08
CA GLU A 535 24.49 5.04 10.83
C GLU A 535 23.66 5.98 9.96
N HIS A 536 22.36 5.86 10.02
CA HIS A 536 21.39 6.66 9.29
C HIS A 536 21.34 8.11 9.81
N THR A 537 21.36 8.29 11.12
CA THR A 537 21.46 9.63 11.76
C THR A 537 22.76 10.33 11.36
N VAL A 538 23.87 9.57 11.29
CA VAL A 538 25.15 10.10 10.79
C VAL A 538 25.06 10.52 9.33
N HIS A 539 24.39 9.70 8.48
CA HIS A 539 24.19 10.03 7.07
C HIS A 539 23.42 11.35 6.91
N ARG A 540 22.39 11.58 7.75
CA ARG A 540 21.64 12.85 7.79
C ARG A 540 22.52 14.03 8.18
N HIS A 541 23.33 13.88 9.21
CA HIS A 541 24.26 14.96 9.60
C HIS A 541 25.22 15.29 8.47
N VAL A 542 25.80 14.29 7.80
CA VAL A 542 26.69 14.49 6.66
C VAL A 542 25.96 15.17 5.49
N ALA A 543 24.73 14.78 5.18
CA ALA A 543 23.92 15.41 4.14
C ALA A 543 23.58 16.88 4.48
N ASN A 544 23.19 17.17 5.72
CA ASN A 544 22.92 18.52 6.20
C ASN A 544 24.18 19.40 6.16
N ILE A 545 25.33 18.86 6.55
CA ILE A 545 26.62 19.54 6.44
C ILE A 545 26.92 19.88 4.98
N MET A 546 26.77 18.93 4.07
CA MET A 546 26.99 19.17 2.64
C MET A 546 26.08 20.26 2.08
N ASN A 547 24.77 20.23 2.45
CA ASN A 547 23.81 21.26 2.04
C ASN A 547 24.18 22.65 2.60
N LYS A 548 24.51 22.74 3.89
CA LYS A 548 24.88 24.01 4.53
C LYS A 548 26.19 24.58 3.99
N LEU A 549 27.13 23.73 3.61
CA LEU A 549 28.37 24.10 2.98
C LEU A 549 28.24 24.28 1.45
N SER A 550 27.06 24.03 0.86
CA SER A 550 26.78 24.11 -0.57
C SER A 550 27.72 23.27 -1.43
N VAL A 551 27.97 22.02 -1.00
CA VAL A 551 28.84 21.06 -1.69
C VAL A 551 28.14 19.75 -1.93
N SER A 552 28.53 19.01 -2.99
CA SER A 552 27.87 17.79 -3.42
C SER A 552 28.60 16.50 -3.01
N THR A 553 29.79 16.58 -2.42
CA THR A 553 30.56 15.41 -2.01
C THR A 553 31.15 15.57 -0.62
N ARG A 554 31.34 14.43 0.06
CA ARG A 554 31.95 14.35 1.39
C ARG A 554 33.37 14.93 1.41
N ALA A 555 34.16 14.65 0.39
CA ALA A 555 35.52 15.21 0.25
C ALA A 555 35.49 16.71 0.05
N ALA A 556 34.52 17.23 -0.72
CA ALA A 556 34.34 18.67 -0.90
C ALA A 556 33.90 19.36 0.41
N ALA A 557 33.08 18.68 1.24
CA ALA A 557 32.68 19.19 2.55
C ALA A 557 33.91 19.35 3.49
N VAL A 558 34.79 18.37 3.53
CA VAL A 558 36.05 18.43 4.30
C VAL A 558 36.97 19.55 3.78
N ALA A 559 37.14 19.68 2.46
CA ALA A 559 37.96 20.71 1.86
C ALA A 559 37.39 22.12 2.14
N GLN A 560 36.08 22.30 2.10
CA GLN A 560 35.41 23.55 2.41
C GLN A 560 35.54 23.88 3.91
N ALA A 561 35.37 22.91 4.78
CA ALA A 561 35.53 23.05 6.22
C ALA A 561 36.96 23.47 6.61
N ALA A 562 37.96 22.88 5.95
CA ALA A 562 39.38 23.28 6.14
C ALA A 562 39.62 24.74 5.72
N ARG A 563 39.04 25.15 4.57
CA ARG A 563 39.13 26.57 4.11
C ARG A 563 38.47 27.56 5.07
N LEU A 564 37.40 27.16 5.74
CA LEU A 564 36.66 27.95 6.70
C LEU A 564 37.25 27.88 8.13
N GLY A 565 38.34 27.13 8.34
CA GLY A 565 38.96 26.97 9.65
C GLY A 565 38.16 26.17 10.69
N LEU A 566 37.21 25.37 10.25
CA LEU A 566 36.28 24.61 11.12
C LEU A 566 36.87 23.31 11.67
N LEU A 567 37.99 22.85 11.13
CA LEU A 567 38.66 21.60 11.46
C LEU A 567 39.86 21.76 12.40
N ALA A 568 40.18 22.98 12.80
CA ALA A 568 41.26 23.29 13.73
C ALA A 568 40.88 22.95 15.18
#